data_894cc3d424a040ebeb2037358c6f0534
#
_entry.id   894cc3d424a040ebeb2037358c6f0534
#
_cell.length_a   1.000
_cell.length_b   1.000
_cell.length_c   1.000
_cell.angle_alpha   90.00
_cell.angle_beta   90.00
_cell.angle_gamma   90.00
#
_symmetry.space_group_name_H-M   'P 1'
#
loop_
_entity.id
_entity.type
_entity.pdbx_description
1 polymer ?
#
loop_
_entity_poly.entity_id
_entity_poly.type
_entity_poly.pdbx_seq_one_letter_code
_entity_poly.pdbx_strand_id
1 'polypeptide(L)'
;MQAYLFVHFREKTTPDGEQVYFGVSKDGFNWEEVNGGAPVLWAYYGDKGVRDFTVTRCKDPQTGKEKFVILATDLSLSYGMRGQYHHSWDEIGHNGSKSLAIWESDDLVNWTEQRLAKIGDEQFGCLWAPDVIYDKKADDYVVHWSSSHARNNYGDKAIFY
;
A
#
# COMPACT_ATOMS: atom_id res chain seq x y z
N MET A 1 26.67 -9.57 2.99
CA MET A 1 26.32 -9.23 1.60
C MET A 1 25.16 -8.22 1.68
N GLN A 2 25.25 -7.10 1.01
CA GLN A 2 24.20 -6.09 0.98
C GLN A 2 23.41 -6.26 -0.32
N ALA A 3 22.09 -6.14 -0.25
CA ALA A 3 21.22 -6.13 -1.42
C ALA A 3 20.10 -5.10 -1.22
N TYR A 4 19.49 -4.69 -2.30
CA TYR A 4 18.39 -3.73 -2.32
C TYR A 4 17.14 -4.42 -2.84
N LEU A 5 16.00 -4.12 -2.24
CA LEU A 5 14.67 -4.53 -2.69
C LEU A 5 13.92 -3.29 -3.14
N PHE A 6 13.35 -3.34 -4.34
CA PHE A 6 12.43 -2.34 -4.86
C PHE A 6 11.04 -2.94 -4.94
N VAL A 7 10.09 -2.34 -4.23
CA VAL A 7 8.68 -2.72 -4.26
C VAL A 7 7.94 -1.68 -5.08
N HIS A 8 7.22 -2.13 -6.11
CA HIS A 8 6.57 -1.21 -7.04
C HIS A 8 5.29 -1.82 -7.63
N PHE A 9 4.49 -0.99 -8.27
CA PHE A 9 3.38 -1.36 -9.13
C PHE A 9 3.67 -0.91 -10.56
N ARG A 10 2.82 -1.30 -11.51
CA ARG A 10 2.94 -0.86 -12.92
C ARG A 10 1.66 -0.14 -13.31
N GLU A 11 1.79 1.02 -13.94
CA GLU A 11 0.69 1.79 -14.52
C GLU A 11 0.19 1.13 -15.81
N LYS A 12 -0.57 0.05 -15.66
CA LYS A 12 -1.21 -0.66 -16.77
C LYS A 12 -2.71 -0.71 -16.56
N THR A 13 -3.45 -0.75 -17.66
CA THR A 13 -4.92 -0.90 -17.64
C THR A 13 -5.37 -2.37 -17.57
N THR A 14 -4.44 -3.26 -17.28
CA THR A 14 -4.67 -4.71 -17.12
C THR A 14 -4.66 -5.09 -15.63
N PRO A 15 -5.35 -6.16 -15.24
CA PRO A 15 -5.47 -6.58 -13.85
C PRO A 15 -4.16 -6.81 -13.11
N ASP A 16 -3.11 -7.18 -13.84
CA ASP A 16 -1.76 -7.41 -13.31
C ASP A 16 -0.99 -6.11 -13.06
N GLY A 17 -1.41 -4.97 -13.64
CA GLY A 17 -0.67 -3.71 -13.57
C GLY A 17 -0.49 -3.20 -12.16
N GLU A 18 -1.57 -3.05 -11.44
CA GLU A 18 -1.62 -2.46 -10.10
C GLU A 18 -1.55 -3.55 -9.03
N GLN A 19 -0.49 -4.36 -9.10
CA GLN A 19 -0.18 -5.42 -8.15
C GLN A 19 1.21 -5.19 -7.56
N VAL A 20 1.64 -6.03 -6.62
CA VAL A 20 2.95 -5.91 -5.98
C VAL A 20 4.02 -6.61 -6.81
N TYR A 21 4.95 -5.83 -7.32
CA TYR A 21 6.14 -6.32 -8.04
C TYR A 21 7.39 -6.08 -7.20
N PHE A 22 8.37 -6.95 -7.36
CA PHE A 22 9.68 -6.82 -6.75
C PHE A 22 10.78 -6.74 -7.81
N GLY A 23 11.73 -5.86 -7.56
CA GLY A 23 13.03 -5.83 -8.20
C GLY A 23 14.12 -6.00 -7.15
N VAL A 24 15.20 -6.68 -7.49
CA VAL A 24 16.36 -6.84 -6.60
C VAL A 24 17.62 -6.30 -7.26
N SER A 25 18.52 -5.76 -6.46
CA SER A 25 19.80 -5.25 -6.92
C SER A 25 20.90 -5.50 -5.91
N LYS A 26 22.13 -5.73 -6.40
CA LYS A 26 23.33 -5.84 -5.58
C LYS A 26 24.05 -4.51 -5.39
N ASP A 27 23.82 -3.57 -6.28
CA ASP A 27 24.54 -2.29 -6.35
C ASP A 27 23.65 -1.04 -6.31
N GLY A 28 22.32 -1.23 -6.40
CA GLY A 28 21.33 -0.16 -6.44
C GLY A 28 21.14 0.48 -7.83
N PHE A 29 21.90 0.06 -8.84
CA PHE A 29 21.86 0.61 -10.20
C PHE A 29 21.35 -0.42 -11.22
N ASN A 30 21.78 -1.67 -11.09
CA ASN A 30 21.34 -2.76 -11.96
C ASN A 30 20.29 -3.60 -11.23
N TRP A 31 19.09 -3.68 -11.81
CA TRP A 31 17.93 -4.32 -11.21
C TRP A 31 17.51 -5.55 -11.98
N GLU A 32 17.22 -6.62 -11.26
CA GLU A 32 16.67 -7.86 -11.79
C GLU A 32 15.22 -7.99 -11.34
N GLU A 33 14.33 -8.34 -12.26
CA GLU A 33 12.93 -8.61 -11.95
C GLU A 33 12.79 -9.92 -11.17
N VAL A 34 12.02 -9.89 -10.10
CA VAL A 34 11.63 -11.10 -9.37
C VAL A 34 10.42 -11.72 -10.06
N ASN A 35 10.25 -13.04 -9.92
CA ASN A 35 9.13 -13.81 -10.46
C ASN A 35 8.97 -13.68 -11.99
N GLY A 36 10.07 -13.51 -12.72
CA GLY A 36 10.04 -13.37 -14.18
C GLY A 36 9.25 -12.15 -14.67
N GLY A 37 9.20 -11.08 -13.86
CA GLY A 37 8.46 -9.86 -14.18
C GLY A 37 6.94 -9.96 -14.01
N ALA A 38 6.43 -11.03 -13.40
CA ALA A 38 5.04 -11.14 -12.96
C ALA A 38 4.86 -10.60 -11.52
N PRO A 39 3.62 -10.26 -11.10
CA PRO A 39 3.36 -9.86 -9.71
C PRO A 39 3.83 -10.92 -8.71
N VAL A 40 4.45 -10.48 -7.63
CA VAL A 40 4.84 -11.35 -6.50
C VAL A 40 3.67 -11.54 -5.54
N LEU A 41 2.91 -10.48 -5.29
CA LEU A 41 1.70 -10.54 -4.46
C LEU A 41 0.52 -9.94 -5.24
N TRP A 42 -0.66 -10.49 -5.00
CA TRP A 42 -1.90 -10.08 -5.62
C TRP A 42 -2.85 -9.48 -4.61
N ALA A 43 -3.50 -8.38 -4.99
CA ALA A 43 -4.61 -7.79 -4.24
C ALA A 43 -5.92 -8.44 -4.69
N TYR A 44 -6.47 -9.30 -3.83
CA TYR A 44 -7.73 -9.99 -4.09
C TYR A 44 -8.94 -9.29 -3.47
N TYR A 45 -8.70 -8.48 -2.46
CA TYR A 45 -9.72 -7.79 -1.68
C TYR A 45 -9.72 -6.29 -1.97
N GLY A 46 -10.80 -5.60 -1.59
CA GLY A 46 -10.98 -4.18 -1.83
C GLY A 46 -11.13 -3.85 -3.31
N ASP A 47 -10.41 -2.86 -3.78
CA ASP A 47 -10.41 -2.41 -5.18
C ASP A 47 -9.70 -3.37 -6.13
N LYS A 48 -9.10 -4.44 -5.62
CA LYS A 48 -8.36 -5.46 -6.37
C LYS A 48 -7.14 -4.92 -7.12
N GLY A 49 -6.57 -3.87 -6.61
CA GLY A 49 -5.32 -3.27 -7.07
C GLY A 49 -4.71 -2.46 -5.94
N VAL A 50 -3.41 -2.24 -6.00
CA VAL A 50 -2.67 -1.54 -4.97
C VAL A 50 -1.59 -0.64 -5.55
N ARG A 51 -1.35 0.48 -4.86
CA ARG A 51 -0.43 1.54 -5.28
C ARG A 51 0.33 2.08 -4.07
N ASP A 52 1.35 2.91 -4.34
CA ASP A 52 2.03 3.76 -3.36
C ASP A 52 2.47 2.99 -2.11
N PHE A 53 3.33 2.00 -2.30
CA PHE A 53 3.78 1.13 -1.23
C PHE A 53 4.73 1.83 -0.27
N THR A 54 4.59 1.52 1.02
CA THR A 54 5.71 1.59 1.96
C THR A 54 6.08 0.18 2.43
N VAL A 55 7.36 -0.03 2.68
CA VAL A 55 7.87 -1.26 3.29
C VAL A 55 8.57 -0.88 4.56
N THR A 56 8.07 -1.37 5.68
CA THR A 56 8.67 -1.11 6.99
C THR A 56 9.15 -2.39 7.64
N ARG A 57 10.18 -2.27 8.47
CA ARG A 57 10.64 -3.32 9.37
C ARG A 57 10.20 -2.97 10.77
N CYS A 58 9.40 -3.81 11.36
CA CYS A 58 8.86 -3.60 12.69
C CYS A 58 9.04 -4.84 13.56
N LYS A 59 8.81 -4.69 14.86
CA LYS A 59 8.74 -5.80 15.79
C LYS A 59 7.30 -6.25 15.95
N ASP A 60 7.09 -7.54 15.88
CA ASP A 60 5.82 -8.14 16.26
C ASP A 60 5.57 -7.91 17.76
N PRO A 61 4.46 -7.28 18.16
CA PRO A 61 4.23 -6.91 19.55
C PRO A 61 4.01 -8.12 20.48
N GLN A 62 3.62 -9.28 19.93
CA GLN A 62 3.35 -10.48 20.71
C GLN A 62 4.61 -11.31 20.91
N THR A 63 5.45 -11.41 19.88
CA THR A 63 6.61 -12.29 19.89
C THR A 63 7.93 -11.56 20.08
N GLY A 64 7.97 -10.24 19.84
CA GLY A 64 9.18 -9.41 19.84
C GLY A 64 10.10 -9.67 18.64
N LYS A 65 9.72 -10.56 17.71
CA LYS A 65 10.49 -10.85 16.49
C LYS A 65 10.35 -9.74 15.48
N GLU A 66 11.42 -9.50 14.74
CA GLU A 66 11.37 -8.59 13.61
C GLU A 66 10.57 -9.21 12.45
N LYS A 67 9.79 -8.37 11.79
CA LYS A 67 9.06 -8.71 10.56
C LYS A 67 9.05 -7.53 9.60
N PHE A 68 8.78 -7.82 8.35
CA PHE A 68 8.57 -6.84 7.29
C PHE A 68 7.08 -6.70 7.02
N VAL A 69 6.64 -5.47 6.82
CA VAL A 69 5.24 -5.15 6.52
C VAL A 69 5.19 -4.27 5.28
N ILE A 70 4.40 -4.67 4.30
CA ILE A 70 4.01 -3.82 3.18
C ILE A 70 2.66 -3.18 3.53
N LEU A 71 2.60 -1.85 3.45
CA LEU A 71 1.35 -1.09 3.43
C LEU A 71 1.17 -0.49 2.04
N ALA A 72 -0.06 -0.50 1.55
CA ALA A 72 -0.37 0.04 0.23
C ALA A 72 -1.73 0.73 0.18
N THR A 73 -1.85 1.72 -0.70
CA THR A 73 -3.14 2.27 -1.11
C THR A 73 -3.99 1.17 -1.75
N ASP A 74 -5.21 0.96 -1.24
CA ASP A 74 -6.21 0.11 -1.86
C ASP A 74 -6.92 0.91 -2.95
N LEU A 75 -6.44 0.80 -4.19
CA LEU A 75 -6.99 1.47 -5.36
C LEU A 75 -6.59 0.74 -6.63
N SER A 76 -7.56 0.49 -7.49
CA SER A 76 -7.34 0.02 -8.86
C SER A 76 -8.00 0.95 -9.88
N LEU A 77 -7.21 1.49 -10.80
CA LEU A 77 -7.72 2.18 -11.98
C LEU A 77 -8.26 1.18 -13.02
N SER A 78 -7.77 -0.03 -12.99
CA SER A 78 -8.21 -1.10 -13.88
C SER A 78 -9.60 -1.61 -13.55
N TYR A 79 -9.90 -1.83 -12.28
CA TYR A 79 -11.19 -2.33 -11.79
C TYR A 79 -12.06 -1.22 -11.18
N GLY A 80 -11.55 -0.53 -10.17
CA GLY A 80 -12.29 0.48 -9.41
C GLY A 80 -12.71 1.66 -10.26
N MET A 81 -11.77 2.27 -11.00
CA MET A 81 -12.07 3.43 -11.85
C MET A 81 -13.16 3.12 -12.89
N ARG A 82 -13.13 1.95 -13.50
CA ARG A 82 -14.10 1.54 -14.51
C ARG A 82 -15.42 1.06 -13.93
N GLY A 83 -15.40 0.53 -12.72
CA GLY A 83 -16.56 -0.03 -12.03
C GLY A 83 -17.18 0.97 -11.06
N GLN A 84 -16.84 0.83 -9.80
CA GLN A 84 -17.50 1.53 -8.69
C GLN A 84 -17.31 3.05 -8.69
N TYR A 85 -16.24 3.58 -9.31
CA TYR A 85 -15.97 5.02 -9.33
C TYR A 85 -16.40 5.71 -10.63
N HIS A 86 -17.06 5.01 -11.56
CA HIS A 86 -17.67 5.57 -12.76
C HIS A 86 -16.74 6.49 -13.58
N HIS A 87 -15.45 6.16 -13.68
CA HIS A 87 -14.39 6.96 -14.31
C HIS A 87 -14.17 8.35 -13.71
N SER A 88 -14.55 8.57 -12.45
CA SER A 88 -14.47 9.86 -11.78
C SER A 88 -13.40 9.89 -10.70
N TRP A 89 -12.40 10.74 -10.85
CA TRP A 89 -11.43 11.03 -9.80
C TRP A 89 -12.05 11.74 -8.59
N ASP A 90 -13.10 12.51 -8.84
CA ASP A 90 -13.89 13.14 -7.78
C ASP A 90 -14.57 12.07 -6.92
N GLU A 91 -15.18 11.08 -7.58
CA GLU A 91 -15.79 9.94 -6.88
C GLU A 91 -14.78 9.16 -6.05
N ILE A 92 -13.59 8.88 -6.58
CA ILE A 92 -12.52 8.24 -5.79
C ILE A 92 -12.09 9.11 -4.61
N GLY A 93 -12.04 10.43 -4.82
CA GLY A 93 -11.68 11.40 -3.77
C GLY A 93 -12.72 11.50 -2.64
N HIS A 94 -13.98 11.13 -2.89
CA HIS A 94 -15.07 11.14 -1.91
C HIS A 94 -15.37 9.76 -1.33
N ASN A 95 -15.42 8.76 -2.19
CA ASN A 95 -15.93 7.43 -1.89
C ASN A 95 -14.88 6.32 -2.08
N GLY A 96 -13.60 6.67 -2.12
CA GLY A 96 -12.49 5.73 -2.21
C GLY A 96 -12.39 4.82 -0.99
N SER A 97 -11.52 3.82 -1.07
CA SER A 97 -11.31 2.87 0.01
C SER A 97 -10.91 3.56 1.31
N LYS A 98 -11.48 3.10 2.42
CA LYS A 98 -11.16 3.52 3.80
C LYS A 98 -10.19 2.55 4.48
N SER A 99 -9.57 1.69 3.68
CA SER A 99 -8.65 0.65 4.14
C SER A 99 -7.29 0.78 3.49
N LEU A 100 -6.28 0.28 4.17
CA LEU A 100 -4.97 0.00 3.58
C LEU A 100 -4.83 -1.50 3.34
N ALA A 101 -4.20 -1.86 2.22
CA ALA A 101 -3.82 -3.25 1.96
C ALA A 101 -2.49 -3.57 2.67
N ILE A 102 -2.43 -4.76 3.28
CA ILE A 102 -1.29 -5.15 4.13
C ILE A 102 -0.86 -6.58 3.80
N TRP A 103 0.45 -6.78 3.75
CA TRP A 103 1.12 -8.08 3.75
C TRP A 103 2.26 -8.07 4.76
N GLU A 104 2.52 -9.21 5.37
CA GLU A 104 3.59 -9.39 6.36
C GLU A 104 4.51 -10.54 5.98
N SER A 105 5.79 -10.43 6.32
CA SER A 105 6.79 -11.45 6.07
C SER A 105 7.89 -11.44 7.14
N ASP A 106 8.39 -12.61 7.49
CA ASP A 106 9.56 -12.75 8.36
C ASP A 106 10.89 -12.78 7.57
N ASP A 107 10.83 -12.99 6.26
CA ASP A 107 12.02 -13.29 5.45
C ASP A 107 12.10 -12.58 4.08
N LEU A 108 11.10 -11.75 3.73
CA LEU A 108 10.91 -11.08 2.42
C LEU A 108 10.64 -12.06 1.25
N VAL A 109 10.47 -13.33 1.52
CA VAL A 109 10.22 -14.40 0.51
C VAL A 109 8.82 -14.95 0.69
N ASN A 110 8.47 -15.31 1.91
CA ASN A 110 7.17 -15.86 2.27
C ASN A 110 6.31 -14.77 2.87
N TRP A 111 5.20 -14.45 2.20
CA TRP A 111 4.28 -13.40 2.60
C TRP A 111 2.94 -13.97 3.03
N THR A 112 2.29 -13.33 3.98
CA THR A 112 0.90 -13.64 4.35
C THR A 112 -0.05 -13.41 3.18
N GLU A 113 -1.26 -13.90 3.30
CA GLU A 113 -2.37 -13.42 2.45
C GLU A 113 -2.62 -11.93 2.69
N GLN A 114 -3.17 -11.26 1.66
CA GLN A 114 -3.61 -9.88 1.80
C GLN A 114 -4.65 -9.76 2.91
N ARG A 115 -4.50 -8.73 3.73
CA ARG A 115 -5.60 -8.25 4.57
C ARG A 115 -5.85 -6.76 4.32
N LEU A 116 -7.08 -6.32 4.56
CA LEU A 116 -7.45 -4.91 4.56
C LEU A 116 -7.61 -4.43 5.99
N ALA A 117 -6.90 -3.37 6.35
CA ALA A 117 -7.07 -2.68 7.61
C ALA A 117 -7.93 -1.43 7.39
N LYS A 118 -9.18 -1.46 7.84
CA LYS A 118 -10.03 -0.27 7.83
C LYS A 118 -9.58 0.67 8.93
N ILE A 119 -8.97 1.78 8.57
CA ILE A 119 -8.48 2.83 9.50
C ILE A 119 -9.20 4.15 9.31
N GLY A 120 -9.74 4.42 8.13
CA GLY A 120 -10.58 5.59 7.87
C GLY A 120 -12.02 5.37 8.30
N ASP A 121 -12.64 6.40 8.89
CA ASP A 121 -14.09 6.47 9.05
C ASP A 121 -14.78 7.03 7.80
N GLU A 122 -16.09 7.20 7.84
CA GLU A 122 -16.89 7.66 6.71
C GLU A 122 -16.66 9.14 6.33
N GLN A 123 -15.91 9.88 7.13
CA GLN A 123 -15.55 11.27 6.86
C GLN A 123 -14.32 11.41 5.96
N PHE A 124 -13.51 10.34 5.86
CA PHE A 124 -12.41 10.31 4.89
C PHE A 124 -12.93 10.01 3.48
N GLY A 125 -12.37 10.68 2.47
CA GLY A 125 -12.72 10.41 1.09
C GLY A 125 -11.94 9.23 0.49
N CYS A 126 -10.69 9.09 0.90
CA CYS A 126 -9.77 8.03 0.45
C CYS A 126 -8.61 7.90 1.44
N LEU A 127 -7.82 6.84 1.32
CA LEU A 127 -6.58 6.65 2.07
C LEU A 127 -5.45 6.36 1.10
N TRP A 128 -4.61 7.35 0.82
CA TRP A 128 -3.57 7.25 -0.21
C TRP A 128 -2.17 7.42 0.32
N ALA A 129 -1.24 6.79 -0.36
CA ALA A 129 0.20 6.90 -0.11
C ALA A 129 0.54 6.73 1.37
N PRO A 130 0.24 5.57 1.98
CA PRO A 130 0.58 5.31 3.36
C PRO A 130 2.10 5.28 3.54
N ASP A 131 2.55 5.79 4.68
CA ASP A 131 3.93 5.61 5.11
C ASP A 131 3.97 5.38 6.62
N VAL A 132 5.09 4.90 7.13
CA VAL A 132 5.26 4.49 8.53
C VAL A 132 6.53 5.08 9.10
N ILE A 133 6.40 5.72 10.25
CA ILE A 133 7.55 6.15 11.04
C ILE A 133 7.54 5.49 12.42
N TYR A 134 8.73 5.24 12.96
CA TYR A 134 8.86 4.78 14.33
C TYR A 134 9.02 5.97 15.27
N ASP A 135 8.05 6.18 16.16
CA ASP A 135 8.15 7.18 17.23
C ASP A 135 8.93 6.61 18.42
N LYS A 136 10.18 7.06 18.55
CA LYS A 136 11.08 6.64 19.64
C LYS A 136 10.59 7.04 21.03
N LYS A 137 9.72 8.05 21.14
CA LYS A 137 9.24 8.51 22.45
C LYS A 137 8.05 7.66 22.92
N ALA A 138 7.17 7.31 21.99
CA ALA A 138 6.05 6.43 22.27
C ALA A 138 6.44 4.95 22.27
N ASP A 139 7.62 4.60 21.72
CA ASP A 139 8.06 3.23 21.43
C ASP A 139 7.02 2.49 20.55
N ASP A 140 6.52 3.19 19.52
CA ASP A 140 5.44 2.70 18.66
C ASP A 140 5.61 3.15 17.21
N TYR A 141 4.83 2.57 16.32
CA TYR A 141 4.80 2.92 14.91
C TYR A 141 3.61 3.80 14.58
N VAL A 142 3.86 4.92 13.91
CA VAL A 142 2.82 5.83 13.43
C VAL A 142 2.65 5.63 11.94
N VAL A 143 1.45 5.23 11.54
CA VAL A 143 1.04 5.19 10.13
C VAL A 143 0.45 6.54 9.78
N HIS A 144 0.87 7.11 8.66
CA HIS A 144 0.28 8.34 8.13
C HIS A 144 -0.08 8.17 6.65
N TRP A 145 -1.07 8.92 6.20
CA TRP A 145 -1.58 8.84 4.83
C TRP A 145 -2.12 10.18 4.34
N SER A 146 -2.31 10.31 3.05
CA SER A 146 -2.96 11.46 2.41
C SER A 146 -4.43 11.18 2.19
N SER A 147 -5.30 12.14 2.55
CA SER A 147 -6.74 12.02 2.37
C SER A 147 -7.43 13.34 2.13
N SER A 148 -8.52 13.32 1.35
CA SER A 148 -9.60 14.32 1.40
C SER A 148 -10.52 14.00 2.58
N HIS A 149 -11.20 15.01 3.12
CA HIS A 149 -11.99 14.83 4.34
C HIS A 149 -13.24 15.73 4.32
N ALA A 150 -14.35 15.23 4.89
CA ALA A 150 -15.63 15.94 4.94
C ALA A 150 -15.55 17.35 5.57
N ARG A 151 -14.67 17.54 6.57
CA ARG A 151 -14.49 18.85 7.25
C ARG A 151 -14.07 19.99 6.33
N ASN A 152 -13.48 19.71 5.17
CA ASN A 152 -13.13 20.68 4.13
C ASN A 152 -13.89 20.43 2.82
N ASN A 153 -15.05 19.77 2.92
CA ASN A 153 -15.90 19.40 1.78
C ASN A 153 -15.14 18.59 0.72
N TYR A 154 -14.27 17.67 1.17
CA TYR A 154 -13.43 16.80 0.34
C TYR A 154 -12.53 17.56 -0.66
N GLY A 155 -12.17 18.78 -0.35
CA GLY A 155 -11.25 19.61 -1.13
C GLY A 155 -9.81 19.10 -1.08
N ASP A 156 -8.87 20.02 -0.83
CA ASP A 156 -7.45 19.69 -0.78
C ASP A 156 -7.14 18.56 0.20
N LYS A 157 -6.27 17.65 -0.22
CA LYS A 157 -5.80 16.56 0.62
C LYS A 157 -4.87 17.05 1.72
N ALA A 158 -4.97 16.42 2.88
CA ALA A 158 -4.08 16.64 4.00
C ALA A 158 -3.48 15.30 4.47
N ILE A 159 -2.39 15.38 5.23
CA ILE A 159 -1.80 14.21 5.89
C ILE A 159 -2.52 13.98 7.22
N PHE A 160 -2.88 12.74 7.45
CA PHE A 160 -3.48 12.21 8.67
C PHE A 160 -2.62 11.10 9.26
N TYR A 161 -2.80 10.80 10.52
CA TYR A 161 -2.12 9.74 11.27
C TYR A 161 -3.02 9.21 12.39
#